data_3e83dd2a2828c240cb69a1b911818851
#
_entry.id   3e83dd2a2828c240cb69a1b911818851
#
_cell.length_a   1.000
_cell.length_b   1.000
_cell.length_c   1.000
_cell.angle_alpha   90.00
_cell.angle_beta   90.00
_cell.angle_gamma   90.00
#
_symmetry.space_group_name_H-M   'P 1'
#
loop_
_entity.id
_entity.type
_entity.pdbx_description
1 polymer ?
#
loop_
_entity_poly.entity_id
_entity_poly.type
_entity_poly.pdbx_seq_one_letter_code
_entity_poly.pdbx_strand_id
1 'polypeptide(L)'
;MAEQDTTTWLSPEAPVTPFWRRMSKLFRFPAAKDSLWRIAAASVAYGIAGWFLGSSVASGSLMGALLMLIVVFGTAMFLARYGFLVIERTAAGYLRQDQYPEFGEQGSPYRPYKMFLVMVVVPIVIVVIGTVFRSPFLMVVLLVAFALLLPASCMVMTMTDSFFDAISPARCLEFARKIGKPYLALCLFLLLLLLSSQQASDLIVPKVMGSSIPAHGKPVNAQVVAASLSRSLGLGFFVLSFIGSYFFVLMCALIGYTMYQYSDVLGVSVVGPGDARTLGRISSAGHERRTRDALIGQMVAAGEITEAIDMLNGDLREKPSDPSLHRRLHKLLLLEGATPRIEDHAERYIELLVKSDNAREALPLVEAAFARRADYEPRALELVVPLARAALAASKPKLAAQLIKGFDKRHKMHPDIPHVYLLGAQLMLEGGAPRAQATQMLDFLLAKYPQHPAAIEAKRLVERLARLGAAATPGTANG
;
A
#
# COMPACT_ATOMS: atom_id res chain seq x y z
N MET A 1 -49.79 2.94 -13.19
CA MET A 1 -49.20 3.16 -11.87
C MET A 1 -48.35 1.92 -11.59
N ALA A 2 -47.09 1.99 -11.90
CA ALA A 2 -46.13 0.92 -11.61
C ALA A 2 -45.32 1.37 -10.38
N GLU A 3 -45.51 0.67 -9.30
CA GLU A 3 -44.81 0.79 -8.04
C GLU A 3 -43.34 0.37 -8.32
N GLN A 4 -42.45 1.38 -8.40
CA GLN A 4 -41.02 1.13 -8.55
C GLN A 4 -40.50 0.61 -7.21
N ASP A 5 -40.12 -0.65 -7.24
CA ASP A 5 -39.54 -1.44 -6.16
C ASP A 5 -38.25 -0.76 -5.65
N THR A 6 -38.34 -0.01 -4.55
CA THR A 6 -37.27 0.76 -3.93
C THR A 6 -36.32 -0.11 -3.08
N THR A 7 -36.46 -1.43 -3.10
CA THR A 7 -35.68 -2.38 -2.30
C THR A 7 -34.40 -2.90 -2.98
N THR A 8 -34.14 -2.53 -4.24
CA THR A 8 -32.95 -3.00 -4.98
C THR A 8 -31.63 -2.30 -4.59
N TRP A 9 -31.66 -1.32 -3.69
CA TRP A 9 -30.50 -0.53 -3.29
C TRP A 9 -29.67 -1.11 -2.15
N LEU A 10 -30.11 -2.22 -1.55
CA LEU A 10 -29.49 -2.86 -0.37
C LEU A 10 -28.97 -4.28 -0.60
N SER A 11 -28.88 -4.75 -1.85
CA SER A 11 -28.21 -6.04 -2.09
C SER A 11 -26.71 -5.88 -1.84
N PRO A 12 -26.08 -6.71 -0.97
CA PRO A 12 -24.65 -6.68 -0.75
C PRO A 12 -23.94 -6.88 -2.08
N GLU A 13 -22.96 -6.02 -2.37
CA GLU A 13 -22.16 -6.07 -3.59
C GLU A 13 -21.64 -7.49 -3.80
N ALA A 14 -21.90 -8.06 -4.97
CA ALA A 14 -21.38 -9.38 -5.30
C ALA A 14 -19.86 -9.32 -5.28
N PRO A 15 -19.18 -10.06 -4.40
CA PRO A 15 -17.73 -9.97 -4.25
C PRO A 15 -17.04 -10.30 -5.57
N VAL A 16 -15.96 -9.60 -5.88
CA VAL A 16 -15.12 -9.86 -7.07
C VAL A 16 -14.79 -11.35 -7.09
N THR A 17 -15.01 -12.00 -8.23
CA THR A 17 -14.78 -13.44 -8.35
C THR A 17 -13.35 -13.79 -7.96
N PRO A 18 -13.11 -14.68 -6.97
CA PRO A 18 -11.78 -15.03 -6.54
C PRO A 18 -10.92 -15.57 -7.69
N PHE A 19 -9.61 -15.26 -7.72
CA PHE A 19 -8.69 -15.62 -8.79
C PHE A 19 -8.67 -17.14 -9.06
N TRP A 20 -8.83 -17.99 -8.04
CA TRP A 20 -8.86 -19.45 -8.20
C TRP A 20 -10.08 -19.97 -8.98
N ARG A 21 -11.17 -19.23 -9.05
CA ARG A 21 -12.32 -19.54 -9.91
C ARG A 21 -12.17 -19.03 -11.34
N ARG A 22 -11.14 -18.19 -11.61
CA ARG A 22 -10.86 -17.62 -12.94
C ARG A 22 -9.64 -18.19 -13.64
N MET A 23 -9.02 -19.21 -13.10
CA MET A 23 -7.80 -19.81 -13.64
C MET A 23 -7.89 -20.12 -15.12
N SER A 24 -9.02 -20.71 -15.60
CA SER A 24 -9.20 -21.05 -17.03
C SER A 24 -9.13 -19.80 -17.95
N LYS A 25 -9.61 -18.65 -17.50
CA LYS A 25 -9.52 -17.39 -18.26
C LYS A 25 -8.11 -16.81 -18.21
N LEU A 26 -7.46 -16.90 -17.04
CA LEU A 26 -6.08 -16.43 -16.87
C LEU A 26 -5.10 -17.26 -17.71
N PHE A 27 -5.29 -18.57 -17.81
CA PHE A 27 -4.47 -19.44 -18.68
C PHE A 27 -4.57 -19.05 -20.17
N ARG A 28 -5.68 -18.49 -20.60
CA ARG A 28 -5.85 -18.00 -21.99
C ARG A 28 -5.23 -16.62 -22.22
N PHE A 29 -4.88 -15.89 -21.18
CA PHE A 29 -4.36 -14.53 -21.27
C PHE A 29 -3.05 -14.45 -22.07
N PRO A 30 -2.01 -15.30 -21.84
CA PRO A 30 -0.79 -15.27 -22.64
C PRO A 30 -1.00 -15.70 -24.11
N ALA A 31 -2.08 -16.42 -24.41
CA ALA A 31 -2.43 -16.84 -25.76
C ALA A 31 -3.11 -15.75 -26.60
N ALA A 32 -3.42 -14.59 -26.02
CA ALA A 32 -3.93 -13.45 -26.77
C ALA A 32 -2.87 -12.91 -27.75
N LYS A 33 -3.31 -12.36 -28.89
CA LYS A 33 -2.47 -12.00 -30.03
C LYS A 33 -1.25 -11.15 -29.63
N ASP A 34 -1.45 -10.12 -28.80
CA ASP A 34 -0.37 -9.21 -28.40
C ASP A 34 0.65 -9.83 -27.45
N SER A 35 0.20 -10.66 -26.48
CA SER A 35 1.12 -11.44 -25.63
C SER A 35 1.88 -12.48 -26.45
N LEU A 36 1.15 -13.24 -27.29
CA LEU A 36 1.73 -14.34 -28.06
C LEU A 36 2.83 -13.84 -29.00
N TRP A 37 2.61 -12.69 -29.66
CA TRP A 37 3.62 -12.06 -30.51
C TRP A 37 4.87 -11.67 -29.72
N ARG A 38 4.72 -11.07 -28.55
CA ARG A 38 5.85 -10.67 -27.68
C ARG A 38 6.60 -11.87 -27.14
N ILE A 39 5.89 -12.92 -26.75
CA ILE A 39 6.47 -14.19 -26.32
C ILE A 39 7.25 -14.83 -27.47
N ALA A 40 6.66 -14.89 -28.67
CA ALA A 40 7.32 -15.43 -29.85
C ALA A 40 8.58 -14.64 -30.22
N ALA A 41 8.50 -13.31 -30.23
CA ALA A 41 9.66 -12.45 -30.53
C ALA A 41 10.79 -12.65 -29.51
N ALA A 42 10.47 -12.71 -28.20
CA ALA A 42 11.43 -13.00 -27.16
C ALA A 42 12.05 -14.39 -27.35
N SER A 43 11.24 -15.40 -27.69
CA SER A 43 11.72 -16.77 -27.91
C SER A 43 12.66 -16.88 -29.11
N VAL A 44 12.38 -16.15 -30.18
CA VAL A 44 13.29 -16.06 -31.34
C VAL A 44 14.63 -15.44 -30.92
N ALA A 45 14.60 -14.35 -30.14
CA ALA A 45 15.83 -13.72 -29.64
C ALA A 45 16.65 -14.67 -28.76
N TYR A 46 15.99 -15.41 -27.87
CA TYR A 46 16.68 -16.46 -27.08
C TYR A 46 17.22 -17.63 -27.95
N GLY A 47 16.47 -18.00 -28.98
CA GLY A 47 16.94 -19.01 -29.96
C GLY A 47 18.20 -18.54 -30.67
N ILE A 48 18.27 -17.28 -31.10
CA ILE A 48 19.48 -16.67 -31.68
C ILE A 48 20.61 -16.65 -30.68
N ALA A 49 20.34 -16.31 -29.39
CA ALA A 49 21.36 -16.36 -28.33
C ALA A 49 21.90 -17.79 -28.12
N GLY A 50 21.05 -18.81 -28.15
CA GLY A 50 21.46 -20.22 -28.08
C GLY A 50 22.31 -20.66 -29.26
N TRP A 51 21.96 -20.16 -30.45
CA TRP A 51 22.79 -20.41 -31.65
C TRP A 51 24.18 -19.78 -31.54
N PHE A 52 24.30 -18.54 -31.06
CA PHE A 52 25.59 -17.90 -30.79
C PHE A 52 26.39 -18.65 -29.74
N LEU A 53 25.75 -19.14 -28.67
CA LEU A 53 26.44 -19.98 -27.68
C LEU A 53 26.99 -21.23 -28.29
N GLY A 54 26.22 -21.96 -29.10
CA GLY A 54 26.67 -23.17 -29.78
C GLY A 54 27.84 -22.92 -30.72
N SER A 55 27.81 -21.82 -31.48
CA SER A 55 28.91 -21.45 -32.38
C SER A 55 30.16 -21.04 -31.60
N SER A 56 30.03 -20.39 -30.45
CA SER A 56 31.13 -20.01 -29.56
C SER A 56 31.82 -21.21 -28.94
N VAL A 57 31.02 -22.16 -28.43
CA VAL A 57 31.55 -23.41 -27.86
C VAL A 57 32.29 -24.18 -28.91
N ALA A 58 31.80 -24.24 -30.14
CA ALA A 58 32.43 -24.97 -31.23
C ALA A 58 33.71 -24.29 -31.75
N SER A 59 33.80 -22.98 -31.74
CA SER A 59 34.96 -22.20 -32.23
C SER A 59 35.95 -21.77 -31.15
N GLY A 60 35.61 -21.97 -29.86
CA GLY A 60 36.39 -21.45 -28.74
C GLY A 60 36.36 -19.91 -28.60
N SER A 61 35.42 -19.24 -29.26
CA SER A 61 35.34 -17.78 -29.32
C SER A 61 34.54 -17.17 -28.16
N LEU A 62 35.17 -16.28 -27.40
CA LEU A 62 34.49 -15.52 -26.34
C LEU A 62 33.48 -14.49 -26.89
N MET A 63 33.65 -14.01 -28.12
CA MET A 63 32.80 -12.97 -28.72
C MET A 63 31.36 -13.42 -28.81
N GLY A 64 31.04 -14.64 -29.23
CA GLY A 64 29.70 -15.14 -29.32
C GLY A 64 29.04 -15.36 -27.94
N ALA A 65 29.84 -15.72 -26.92
CA ALA A 65 29.37 -15.81 -25.55
C ALA A 65 28.97 -14.42 -25.00
N LEU A 66 29.75 -13.38 -25.31
CA LEU A 66 29.41 -11.99 -24.95
C LEU A 66 28.14 -11.52 -25.67
N LEU A 67 28.02 -11.78 -26.95
CA LEU A 67 26.80 -11.46 -27.72
C LEU A 67 25.59 -12.19 -27.17
N MET A 68 25.72 -13.47 -26.80
CA MET A 68 24.67 -14.24 -26.14
C MET A 68 24.20 -13.54 -24.85
N LEU A 69 25.13 -13.12 -23.97
CA LEU A 69 24.78 -12.43 -22.72
C LEU A 69 24.00 -11.12 -22.96
N ILE A 70 24.43 -10.33 -23.94
CA ILE A 70 23.74 -9.07 -24.31
C ILE A 70 22.33 -9.36 -24.79
N VAL A 71 22.13 -10.35 -25.67
CA VAL A 71 20.83 -10.71 -26.21
C VAL A 71 19.91 -11.26 -25.09
N VAL A 72 20.45 -12.16 -24.25
CA VAL A 72 19.69 -12.73 -23.13
C VAL A 72 19.24 -11.62 -22.15
N PHE A 73 20.16 -10.75 -21.75
CA PHE A 73 19.84 -9.66 -20.82
C PHE A 73 18.83 -8.67 -21.42
N GLY A 74 19.04 -8.21 -22.66
CA GLY A 74 18.13 -7.30 -23.34
C GLY A 74 16.73 -7.89 -23.49
N THR A 75 16.65 -9.18 -23.88
CA THR A 75 15.35 -9.88 -24.01
C THR A 75 14.67 -10.08 -22.67
N ALA A 76 15.43 -10.41 -21.61
CA ALA A 76 14.90 -10.52 -20.26
C ALA A 76 14.31 -9.20 -19.78
N MET A 77 15.00 -8.06 -20.00
CA MET A 77 14.49 -6.73 -19.65
C MET A 77 13.25 -6.35 -20.46
N PHE A 78 13.23 -6.67 -21.76
CA PHE A 78 12.04 -6.47 -22.60
C PHE A 78 10.84 -7.25 -22.04
N LEU A 79 11.01 -8.53 -21.72
CA LEU A 79 9.96 -9.37 -21.18
C LEU A 79 9.50 -8.92 -19.78
N ALA A 80 10.44 -8.53 -18.92
CA ALA A 80 10.14 -8.00 -17.59
C ALA A 80 9.35 -6.69 -17.68
N ARG A 81 9.68 -5.77 -18.60
CA ARG A 81 8.91 -4.55 -18.87
C ARG A 81 7.48 -4.88 -19.28
N TYR A 82 7.31 -5.86 -20.14
CA TYR A 82 5.99 -6.33 -20.53
C TYR A 82 5.24 -6.96 -19.34
N GLY A 83 5.91 -7.74 -18.50
CA GLY A 83 5.33 -8.31 -17.28
C GLY A 83 4.79 -7.24 -16.34
N PHE A 84 5.54 -6.17 -16.07
CA PHE A 84 5.08 -5.05 -15.25
C PHE A 84 3.88 -4.32 -15.89
N LEU A 85 3.87 -4.15 -17.22
CA LEU A 85 2.73 -3.60 -17.93
C LEU A 85 1.48 -4.48 -17.72
N VAL A 86 1.61 -5.79 -17.80
CA VAL A 86 0.51 -6.73 -17.55
C VAL A 86 0.02 -6.63 -16.12
N ILE A 87 0.92 -6.59 -15.11
CA ILE A 87 0.55 -6.43 -13.71
C ILE A 87 -0.25 -5.13 -13.52
N GLU A 88 0.29 -4.01 -14.00
CA GLU A 88 -0.31 -2.67 -13.85
C GLU A 88 -1.69 -2.58 -14.50
N ARG A 89 -1.82 -3.03 -15.76
CA ARG A 89 -3.09 -2.98 -16.50
C ARG A 89 -4.13 -3.91 -15.91
N THR A 90 -3.73 -5.12 -15.52
CA THR A 90 -4.66 -6.08 -14.90
C THR A 90 -5.08 -5.59 -13.50
N ALA A 91 -4.18 -5.00 -12.71
CA ALA A 91 -4.49 -4.39 -11.42
C ALA A 91 -5.44 -3.18 -11.57
N ALA A 92 -5.30 -2.41 -12.64
CA ALA A 92 -6.20 -1.32 -12.99
C ALA A 92 -7.58 -1.77 -13.51
N GLY A 93 -7.83 -3.10 -13.65
CA GLY A 93 -9.11 -3.64 -14.08
C GLY A 93 -9.24 -3.92 -15.58
N TYR A 94 -8.17 -3.82 -16.36
CA TYR A 94 -8.16 -4.25 -17.77
C TYR A 94 -7.84 -5.74 -17.84
N LEU A 95 -8.87 -6.58 -17.79
CA LEU A 95 -8.74 -8.03 -17.69
C LEU A 95 -8.51 -8.73 -19.04
N ARG A 96 -8.59 -7.98 -20.15
CA ARG A 96 -8.37 -8.45 -21.51
C ARG A 96 -7.45 -7.47 -22.23
N GLN A 97 -6.59 -7.97 -23.10
CA GLN A 97 -5.61 -7.15 -23.82
C GLN A 97 -6.24 -6.20 -24.86
N ASP A 98 -7.37 -6.60 -25.45
CA ASP A 98 -8.15 -5.75 -26.37
C ASP A 98 -8.75 -4.50 -25.69
N GLN A 99 -8.77 -4.49 -24.36
CA GLN A 99 -9.24 -3.37 -23.55
C GLN A 99 -8.11 -2.38 -23.17
N TYR A 100 -6.85 -2.71 -23.49
CA TYR A 100 -5.73 -1.86 -23.11
C TYR A 100 -5.81 -0.52 -23.85
N PRO A 101 -5.73 0.63 -23.15
CA PRO A 101 -5.74 1.93 -23.80
C PRO A 101 -4.48 2.09 -24.65
N GLU A 102 -4.66 2.62 -25.86
CA GLU A 102 -3.55 2.90 -26.79
C GLU A 102 -2.61 3.98 -26.22
N PHE A 103 -3.20 4.95 -25.53
CA PHE A 103 -2.49 6.03 -24.84
C PHE A 103 -2.77 5.94 -23.33
N GLY A 104 -1.73 5.82 -22.54
CA GLY A 104 -1.83 5.82 -21.09
C GLY A 104 -0.45 5.93 -20.49
N GLU A 105 -0.34 6.55 -19.32
CA GLU A 105 0.89 6.60 -18.55
C GLU A 105 1.42 5.17 -18.37
N GLN A 106 2.53 4.88 -19.01
CA GLN A 106 3.28 3.68 -18.75
C GLN A 106 4.11 3.96 -17.51
N GLY A 107 4.07 3.06 -16.55
CA GLY A 107 4.94 3.16 -15.38
C GLY A 107 6.41 3.31 -15.79
N SER A 108 7.23 3.77 -14.84
CA SER A 108 8.65 4.07 -15.06
C SER A 108 9.35 2.97 -15.88
N PRO A 109 10.08 3.31 -16.95
CA PRO A 109 10.82 2.36 -17.77
C PRO A 109 11.93 1.64 -16.99
N TYR A 110 12.29 2.15 -15.81
CA TYR A 110 13.36 1.62 -14.96
C TYR A 110 12.89 0.53 -13.99
N ARG A 111 11.58 0.26 -13.85
CA ARG A 111 11.05 -0.79 -12.96
C ARG A 111 11.67 -2.17 -13.18
N PRO A 112 11.86 -2.66 -14.43
CA PRO A 112 12.50 -3.96 -14.68
C PRO A 112 13.91 -4.04 -14.13
N TYR A 113 14.70 -2.97 -14.30
CA TYR A 113 16.08 -2.89 -13.82
C TYR A 113 16.15 -2.87 -12.29
N LYS A 114 15.25 -2.10 -11.65
CA LYS A 114 15.12 -2.07 -10.18
C LYS A 114 14.77 -3.46 -9.64
N MET A 115 13.79 -4.14 -10.27
CA MET A 115 13.39 -5.48 -9.86
C MET A 115 14.48 -6.53 -10.12
N PHE A 116 15.21 -6.42 -11.24
CA PHE A 116 16.38 -7.25 -11.49
C PHE A 116 17.43 -7.07 -10.40
N LEU A 117 17.67 -5.84 -9.97
CA LEU A 117 18.59 -5.55 -8.87
C LEU A 117 18.13 -6.20 -7.55
N VAL A 118 16.82 -6.19 -7.23
CA VAL A 118 16.25 -6.91 -6.07
C VAL A 118 16.56 -8.41 -6.19
N MET A 119 16.34 -9.00 -7.39
CA MET A 119 16.58 -10.42 -7.66
C MET A 119 18.05 -10.83 -7.56
N VAL A 120 18.98 -9.90 -7.74
CA VAL A 120 20.42 -10.16 -7.64
C VAL A 120 20.92 -9.88 -6.22
N VAL A 121 20.59 -8.71 -5.66
CA VAL A 121 21.14 -8.26 -4.38
C VAL A 121 20.64 -9.12 -3.21
N VAL A 122 19.34 -9.42 -3.16
CA VAL A 122 18.79 -10.14 -2.01
C VAL A 122 19.35 -11.57 -1.90
N PRO A 123 19.37 -12.40 -2.95
CA PRO A 123 20.00 -13.71 -2.87
C PRO A 123 21.50 -13.67 -2.55
N ILE A 124 22.24 -12.70 -3.08
CA ILE A 124 23.66 -12.52 -2.73
C ILE A 124 23.82 -12.28 -1.23
N VAL A 125 23.04 -11.35 -0.67
CA VAL A 125 23.05 -11.06 0.78
C VAL A 125 22.70 -12.31 1.60
N ILE A 126 21.69 -13.07 1.17
CA ILE A 126 21.30 -14.33 1.82
C ILE A 126 22.44 -15.35 1.80
N VAL A 127 23.12 -15.52 0.65
CA VAL A 127 24.27 -16.43 0.54
C VAL A 127 25.41 -15.97 1.44
N VAL A 128 25.72 -14.68 1.48
CA VAL A 128 26.75 -14.12 2.38
C VAL A 128 26.40 -14.39 3.83
N ILE A 129 25.16 -14.14 4.24
CA ILE A 129 24.68 -14.43 5.61
C ILE A 129 24.83 -15.93 5.91
N GLY A 130 24.37 -16.81 5.01
CA GLY A 130 24.46 -18.27 5.19
C GLY A 130 25.90 -18.77 5.31
N THR A 131 26.84 -18.21 4.55
CA THR A 131 28.27 -18.55 4.61
C THR A 131 28.93 -18.02 5.88
N VAL A 132 28.65 -16.78 6.28
CA VAL A 132 29.19 -16.16 7.52
C VAL A 132 28.74 -16.96 8.75
N PHE A 133 27.46 -17.29 8.85
CA PHE A 133 26.92 -18.06 9.96
C PHE A 133 27.15 -19.57 9.82
N ARG A 134 27.78 -20.04 8.73
CA ARG A 134 28.04 -21.46 8.43
C ARG A 134 26.79 -22.36 8.59
N SER A 135 25.61 -21.82 8.31
CA SER A 135 24.34 -22.51 8.50
C SER A 135 23.59 -22.66 7.17
N PRO A 136 23.70 -23.81 6.49
CA PRO A 136 22.93 -24.06 5.27
C PRO A 136 21.41 -24.05 5.51
N PHE A 137 20.97 -24.42 6.72
CA PHE A 137 19.58 -24.35 7.12
C PHE A 137 19.07 -22.91 7.12
N LEU A 138 19.81 -21.98 7.73
CA LEU A 138 19.45 -20.54 7.73
C LEU A 138 19.37 -19.99 6.31
N MET A 139 20.30 -20.36 5.45
CA MET A 139 20.31 -19.95 4.04
C MET A 139 19.03 -20.41 3.31
N VAL A 140 18.63 -21.68 3.50
CA VAL A 140 17.42 -22.23 2.88
C VAL A 140 16.17 -21.53 3.42
N VAL A 141 16.07 -21.30 4.72
CA VAL A 141 14.95 -20.58 5.35
C VAL A 141 14.80 -19.16 4.79
N LEU A 142 15.90 -18.42 4.65
CA LEU A 142 15.91 -17.06 4.11
C LEU A 142 15.54 -17.05 2.61
N LEU A 143 16.02 -18.03 1.82
CA LEU A 143 15.65 -18.16 0.41
C LEU A 143 14.16 -18.46 0.24
N VAL A 144 13.61 -19.36 1.06
CA VAL A 144 12.16 -19.65 1.06
C VAL A 144 11.36 -18.41 1.47
N ALA A 145 11.79 -17.70 2.51
CA ALA A 145 11.14 -16.45 2.91
C ALA A 145 11.18 -15.39 1.79
N PHE A 146 12.32 -15.25 1.11
CA PHE A 146 12.43 -14.36 -0.05
C PHE A 146 11.49 -14.78 -1.19
N ALA A 147 11.45 -16.06 -1.53
CA ALA A 147 10.56 -16.59 -2.57
C ALA A 147 9.07 -16.33 -2.25
N LEU A 148 8.68 -16.48 -0.97
CA LEU A 148 7.32 -16.17 -0.52
C LEU A 148 7.00 -14.66 -0.56
N LEU A 149 7.97 -13.78 -0.33
CA LEU A 149 7.77 -12.34 -0.37
C LEU A 149 7.89 -11.75 -1.78
N LEU A 150 8.38 -12.53 -2.75
CA LEU A 150 8.61 -12.08 -4.12
C LEU A 150 7.36 -11.51 -4.81
N PRO A 151 6.17 -12.16 -4.74
CA PRO A 151 4.95 -11.59 -5.32
C PRO A 151 4.59 -10.23 -4.71
N ALA A 152 4.74 -10.09 -3.37
CA ALA A 152 4.52 -8.82 -2.70
C ALA A 152 5.53 -7.75 -3.12
N SER A 153 6.81 -8.12 -3.31
CA SER A 153 7.83 -7.22 -3.84
C SER A 153 7.47 -6.70 -5.24
N CYS A 154 6.94 -7.56 -6.12
CA CYS A 154 6.43 -7.14 -7.44
C CYS A 154 5.24 -6.18 -7.31
N MET A 155 4.30 -6.44 -6.38
CA MET A 155 3.16 -5.56 -6.12
C MET A 155 3.61 -4.18 -5.59
N VAL A 156 4.50 -4.16 -4.60
CA VAL A 156 5.08 -2.94 -4.02
C VAL A 156 5.81 -2.14 -5.11
N MET A 157 6.68 -2.80 -5.90
CA MET A 157 7.39 -2.15 -7.01
C MET A 157 6.43 -1.53 -8.03
N THR A 158 5.30 -2.20 -8.33
CA THR A 158 4.31 -1.67 -9.27
C THR A 158 3.62 -0.42 -8.72
N MET A 159 3.39 -0.35 -7.41
CA MET A 159 2.67 0.76 -6.78
C MET A 159 3.56 1.94 -6.41
N THR A 160 4.75 1.69 -5.88
CA THR A 160 5.62 2.75 -5.32
C THR A 160 6.72 3.20 -6.26
N ASP A 161 7.04 2.37 -7.26
CA ASP A 161 8.21 2.54 -8.16
C ASP A 161 9.55 2.72 -7.40
N SER A 162 9.59 2.33 -6.13
CA SER A 162 10.72 2.47 -5.21
C SER A 162 11.45 1.15 -5.02
N PHE A 163 12.77 1.15 -5.30
CA PHE A 163 13.64 0.01 -5.05
C PHE A 163 13.70 -0.35 -3.56
N PHE A 164 13.84 0.67 -2.69
CA PHE A 164 13.97 0.45 -1.24
C PHE A 164 12.71 -0.11 -0.60
N ASP A 165 11.53 0.29 -1.08
CA ASP A 165 10.27 -0.27 -0.61
C ASP A 165 10.11 -1.73 -1.04
N ALA A 166 10.48 -2.05 -2.30
CA ALA A 166 10.37 -3.40 -2.84
C ALA A 166 11.35 -4.40 -2.22
N ILE A 167 12.53 -3.95 -1.75
CA ILE A 167 13.52 -4.79 -1.06
C ILE A 167 13.21 -4.94 0.44
N SER A 168 12.37 -4.06 1.02
CA SER A 168 12.05 -4.05 2.45
C SER A 168 11.12 -5.21 2.82
N PRO A 169 11.57 -6.18 3.66
CA PRO A 169 10.74 -7.29 4.09
C PRO A 169 9.50 -6.81 4.86
N ALA A 170 9.62 -5.70 5.62
CA ALA A 170 8.53 -5.14 6.41
C ALA A 170 7.39 -4.64 5.51
N ARG A 171 7.71 -3.91 4.42
CA ARG A 171 6.74 -3.44 3.43
C ARG A 171 6.08 -4.59 2.69
N CYS A 172 6.86 -5.55 2.21
CA CYS A 172 6.33 -6.74 1.54
C CYS A 172 5.41 -7.55 2.45
N LEU A 173 5.77 -7.70 3.74
CA LEU A 173 4.96 -8.41 4.73
C LEU A 173 3.66 -7.64 5.06
N GLU A 174 3.70 -6.30 5.10
CA GLU A 174 2.51 -5.46 5.25
C GLU A 174 1.51 -5.72 4.12
N PHE A 175 1.97 -5.73 2.86
CA PHE A 175 1.13 -6.06 1.70
C PHE A 175 0.57 -7.47 1.77
N ALA A 176 1.39 -8.46 2.11
CA ALA A 176 0.97 -9.83 2.28
C ALA A 176 -0.10 -9.98 3.37
N ARG A 177 0.06 -9.26 4.50
CA ARG A 177 -0.92 -9.24 5.62
C ARG A 177 -2.22 -8.56 5.25
N LYS A 178 -2.19 -7.47 4.47
CA LYS A 178 -3.40 -6.79 3.98
C LYS A 178 -4.25 -7.69 3.10
N ILE A 179 -3.65 -8.54 2.27
CA ILE A 179 -4.35 -9.54 1.45
C ILE A 179 -4.81 -10.74 2.33
N GLY A 180 -4.00 -11.11 3.33
CA GLY A 180 -4.28 -12.18 4.28
C GLY A 180 -4.14 -13.60 3.71
N LYS A 181 -5.01 -14.53 4.14
CA LYS A 181 -4.96 -15.95 3.71
C LYS A 181 -4.92 -16.16 2.19
N PRO A 182 -5.63 -15.39 1.34
CA PRO A 182 -5.53 -15.54 -0.11
C PRO A 182 -4.14 -15.27 -0.69
N TYR A 183 -3.28 -14.52 0.01
CA TYR A 183 -1.90 -14.34 -0.40
C TYR A 183 -1.10 -15.66 -0.41
N LEU A 184 -1.33 -16.52 0.59
CA LEU A 184 -0.70 -17.85 0.63
C LEU A 184 -1.19 -18.73 -0.53
N ALA A 185 -2.49 -18.63 -0.87
CA ALA A 185 -3.02 -19.32 -2.05
C ALA A 185 -2.36 -18.78 -3.33
N LEU A 186 -2.15 -17.46 -3.47
CA LEU A 186 -1.40 -16.89 -4.59
C LEU A 186 0.02 -17.48 -4.68
N CYS A 187 0.78 -17.49 -3.58
CA CYS A 187 2.12 -18.07 -3.53
C CYS A 187 2.12 -19.55 -3.95
N LEU A 188 1.15 -20.32 -3.46
CA LEU A 188 1.00 -21.74 -3.85
C LEU A 188 0.73 -21.89 -5.35
N PHE A 189 -0.19 -21.09 -5.92
CA PHE A 189 -0.47 -21.13 -7.35
C PHE A 189 0.74 -20.71 -8.20
N LEU A 190 1.48 -19.69 -7.79
CA LEU A 190 2.70 -19.29 -8.47
C LEU A 190 3.77 -20.39 -8.41
N LEU A 191 3.93 -21.06 -7.28
CA LEU A 191 4.82 -22.21 -7.14
C LEU A 191 4.41 -23.35 -8.07
N LEU A 192 3.11 -23.70 -8.11
CA LEU A 192 2.58 -24.74 -9.01
C LEU A 192 2.81 -24.38 -10.47
N LEU A 193 2.65 -23.11 -10.86
CA LEU A 193 2.93 -22.64 -12.23
C LEU A 193 4.42 -22.78 -12.55
N LEU A 194 5.31 -22.45 -11.62
CA LEU A 194 6.76 -22.58 -11.77
C LEU A 194 7.15 -24.05 -11.98
N LEU A 195 6.64 -24.94 -11.12
CA LEU A 195 6.87 -26.39 -11.25
C LEU A 195 6.29 -26.93 -12.57
N SER A 196 5.10 -26.48 -12.97
CA SER A 196 4.48 -26.88 -14.25
C SER A 196 5.31 -26.42 -15.45
N SER A 197 5.87 -25.19 -15.40
CA SER A 197 6.78 -24.68 -16.44
C SER A 197 8.04 -25.54 -16.55
N GLN A 198 8.63 -25.93 -15.40
CA GLN A 198 9.82 -26.78 -15.35
C GLN A 198 9.52 -28.17 -15.94
N GLN A 199 8.43 -28.81 -15.50
CA GLN A 199 8.03 -30.12 -16.01
C GLN A 199 7.74 -30.09 -17.52
N ALA A 200 7.08 -29.04 -18.03
CA ALA A 200 6.84 -28.88 -19.47
C ALA A 200 8.17 -28.77 -20.23
N SER A 201 9.12 -28.04 -19.69
CA SER A 201 10.46 -27.89 -20.29
C SER A 201 11.21 -29.22 -20.29
N ASP A 202 11.22 -29.96 -19.21
CA ASP A 202 11.90 -31.24 -19.07
C ASP A 202 11.33 -32.32 -20.01
N LEU A 203 10.04 -32.25 -20.35
CA LEU A 203 9.39 -33.16 -21.28
C LEU A 203 9.64 -32.81 -22.76
N ILE A 204 9.69 -31.52 -23.10
CA ILE A 204 9.69 -31.06 -24.50
C ILE A 204 11.12 -30.83 -25.00
N VAL A 205 11.99 -30.18 -24.22
CA VAL A 205 13.33 -29.77 -24.65
C VAL A 205 14.19 -30.95 -25.05
N PRO A 206 14.28 -32.07 -24.32
CA PRO A 206 15.10 -33.21 -24.74
C PRO A 206 14.62 -33.85 -26.05
N LYS A 207 13.30 -33.86 -26.31
CA LYS A 207 12.74 -34.39 -27.57
C LYS A 207 13.13 -33.52 -28.77
N VAL A 208 13.13 -32.20 -28.59
CA VAL A 208 13.52 -31.24 -29.63
C VAL A 208 15.04 -31.28 -29.87
N MET A 209 15.83 -31.31 -28.80
CA MET A 209 17.27 -31.37 -28.89
C MET A 209 17.79 -32.72 -29.40
N GLY A 210 17.21 -33.82 -28.93
CA GLY A 210 17.63 -35.17 -29.31
C GLY A 210 17.48 -35.50 -30.81
N SER A 211 16.50 -34.90 -31.47
CA SER A 211 16.30 -35.04 -32.93
C SER A 211 17.37 -34.30 -33.76
N SER A 212 18.14 -33.43 -33.15
CA SER A 212 19.10 -32.56 -33.83
C SER A 212 20.57 -33.07 -33.74
N ILE A 213 20.83 -34.10 -32.93
CA ILE A 213 22.16 -34.67 -32.74
C ILE A 213 22.35 -35.81 -33.74
N PRO A 214 23.45 -35.82 -34.52
CA PRO A 214 23.74 -36.92 -35.46
C PRO A 214 23.93 -38.24 -34.73
N ALA A 215 23.36 -39.32 -35.27
CA ALA A 215 23.48 -40.66 -34.71
C ALA A 215 24.93 -41.10 -34.63
N HIS A 216 25.32 -41.76 -33.51
CA HIS A 216 26.67 -42.27 -33.27
C HIS A 216 27.08 -43.26 -34.36
N GLY A 217 28.28 -43.06 -34.95
CA GLY A 217 28.94 -44.07 -35.79
C GLY A 217 29.50 -43.63 -37.14
N LYS A 218 29.40 -42.34 -37.53
CA LYS A 218 30.06 -41.82 -38.73
C LYS A 218 31.19 -40.85 -38.36
N PRO A 219 32.34 -40.83 -39.07
CA PRO A 219 33.36 -39.81 -38.86
C PRO A 219 32.76 -38.45 -39.17
N VAL A 220 32.47 -37.68 -38.11
CA VAL A 220 31.77 -36.40 -38.26
C VAL A 220 32.80 -35.30 -38.32
N ASN A 221 32.80 -34.54 -39.40
CA ASN A 221 33.63 -33.35 -39.56
C ASN A 221 33.32 -32.33 -38.46
N ALA A 222 34.34 -31.69 -37.88
CA ALA A 222 34.18 -30.72 -36.78
C ALA A 222 33.17 -29.60 -37.11
N GLN A 223 33.09 -29.20 -38.39
CA GLN A 223 32.09 -28.21 -38.85
C GLN A 223 30.64 -28.73 -38.75
N VAL A 224 30.38 -30.01 -39.01
CA VAL A 224 29.05 -30.63 -38.89
C VAL A 224 28.64 -30.73 -37.44
N VAL A 225 29.59 -31.06 -36.53
CA VAL A 225 29.35 -31.07 -35.08
C VAL A 225 29.02 -29.67 -34.58
N ALA A 226 29.78 -28.65 -34.99
CA ALA A 226 29.55 -27.26 -34.65
C ALA A 226 28.15 -26.78 -35.10
N ALA A 227 27.80 -27.07 -36.35
CA ALA A 227 26.49 -26.68 -36.90
C ALA A 227 25.32 -27.40 -36.22
N SER A 228 25.48 -28.68 -35.87
CA SER A 228 24.47 -29.44 -35.15
C SER A 228 24.28 -28.94 -33.72
N LEU A 229 25.38 -28.63 -33.00
CA LEU A 229 25.36 -28.07 -31.66
C LEU A 229 24.69 -26.70 -31.63
N SER A 230 25.05 -25.79 -32.53
CA SER A 230 24.43 -24.46 -32.64
C SER A 230 22.95 -24.55 -32.92
N ARG A 231 22.52 -25.44 -33.82
CA ARG A 231 21.11 -25.67 -34.13
C ARG A 231 20.36 -26.24 -32.93
N SER A 232 20.92 -27.25 -32.25
CA SER A 232 20.30 -27.89 -31.07
C SER A 232 20.13 -26.90 -29.94
N LEU A 233 21.17 -26.11 -29.61
CA LEU A 233 21.09 -25.08 -28.57
C LEU A 233 20.13 -23.96 -28.96
N GLY A 234 20.15 -23.51 -30.22
CA GLY A 234 19.19 -22.51 -30.71
C GLY A 234 17.72 -22.95 -30.55
N LEU A 235 17.41 -24.17 -31.00
CA LEU A 235 16.07 -24.74 -30.85
C LEU A 235 15.69 -24.98 -29.37
N GLY A 236 16.64 -25.49 -28.58
CA GLY A 236 16.42 -25.73 -27.15
C GLY A 236 16.10 -24.41 -26.39
N PHE A 237 16.90 -23.37 -26.63
CA PHE A 237 16.69 -22.04 -26.04
C PHE A 237 15.36 -21.39 -26.51
N PHE A 238 15.03 -21.56 -27.78
CA PHE A 238 13.74 -21.09 -28.31
C PHE A 238 12.56 -21.73 -27.57
N VAL A 239 12.53 -23.08 -27.50
CA VAL A 239 11.42 -23.82 -26.88
C VAL A 239 11.36 -23.54 -25.37
N LEU A 240 12.49 -23.58 -24.67
CA LEU A 240 12.59 -23.30 -23.24
C LEU A 240 12.08 -21.89 -22.93
N SER A 241 12.51 -20.91 -23.71
CA SER A 241 12.09 -19.52 -23.55
C SER A 241 10.61 -19.33 -23.86
N PHE A 242 10.07 -20.00 -24.87
CA PHE A 242 8.66 -19.91 -25.20
C PHE A 242 7.77 -20.41 -24.04
N ILE A 243 8.10 -21.58 -23.49
CA ILE A 243 7.40 -22.13 -22.33
C ILE A 243 7.56 -21.20 -21.13
N GLY A 244 8.79 -20.83 -20.79
CA GLY A 244 9.08 -19.97 -19.64
C GLY A 244 8.39 -18.60 -19.73
N SER A 245 8.42 -17.96 -20.91
CA SER A 245 7.76 -16.66 -21.15
C SER A 245 6.25 -16.75 -21.06
N TYR A 246 5.66 -17.84 -21.54
CA TYR A 246 4.21 -18.07 -21.43
C TYR A 246 3.77 -18.12 -19.96
N PHE A 247 4.45 -18.94 -19.15
CA PHE A 247 4.15 -19.05 -17.73
C PHE A 247 4.50 -17.76 -16.96
N PHE A 248 5.55 -17.05 -17.34
CA PHE A 248 5.92 -15.76 -16.76
C PHE A 248 4.79 -14.71 -16.94
N VAL A 249 4.28 -14.57 -18.16
CA VAL A 249 3.16 -13.65 -18.44
C VAL A 249 1.90 -14.06 -17.67
N LEU A 250 1.64 -15.36 -17.56
CA LEU A 250 0.54 -15.90 -16.76
C LEU A 250 0.69 -15.53 -15.27
N MET A 251 1.90 -15.69 -14.70
CA MET A 251 2.19 -15.29 -13.32
C MET A 251 1.99 -13.79 -13.11
N CYS A 252 2.44 -12.95 -14.05
CA CYS A 252 2.21 -11.51 -14.01
C CYS A 252 0.71 -11.16 -14.03
N ALA A 253 -0.08 -11.81 -14.89
CA ALA A 253 -1.52 -11.62 -14.96
C ALA A 253 -2.21 -12.05 -13.65
N LEU A 254 -1.74 -13.13 -13.01
CA LEU A 254 -2.28 -13.61 -11.74
C LEU A 254 -1.98 -12.62 -10.59
N ILE A 255 -0.75 -12.09 -10.52
CA ILE A 255 -0.37 -11.07 -9.55
C ILE A 255 -1.23 -9.81 -9.75
N GLY A 256 -1.35 -9.32 -10.97
CA GLY A 256 -2.18 -8.15 -11.30
C GLY A 256 -3.65 -8.36 -10.97
N TYR A 257 -4.20 -9.55 -11.26
CA TYR A 257 -5.58 -9.87 -10.91
C TYR A 257 -5.80 -9.93 -9.38
N THR A 258 -4.83 -10.43 -8.63
CA THR A 258 -4.90 -10.41 -7.16
C THR A 258 -4.90 -8.96 -6.65
N MET A 259 -4.08 -8.06 -7.21
CA MET A 259 -4.12 -6.64 -6.87
C MET A 259 -5.47 -6.01 -7.24
N TYR A 260 -6.07 -6.36 -8.37
CA TYR A 260 -7.42 -5.95 -8.74
C TYR A 260 -8.47 -6.44 -7.75
N GLN A 261 -8.40 -7.71 -7.35
CA GLN A 261 -9.35 -8.32 -6.40
C GLN A 261 -9.32 -7.66 -5.02
N TYR A 262 -8.15 -7.20 -4.57
CA TYR A 262 -7.93 -6.55 -3.28
C TYR A 262 -7.60 -5.05 -3.42
N SER A 263 -8.07 -4.42 -4.51
CA SER A 263 -7.79 -3.02 -4.83
C SER A 263 -8.16 -2.06 -3.71
N ASP A 264 -9.30 -2.27 -3.04
CA ASP A 264 -9.79 -1.42 -1.96
C ASP A 264 -8.84 -1.42 -0.75
N VAL A 265 -8.35 -2.61 -0.37
CA VAL A 265 -7.44 -2.79 0.77
C VAL A 265 -6.02 -2.32 0.46
N LEU A 266 -5.59 -2.49 -0.79
CA LEU A 266 -4.26 -2.09 -1.27
C LEU A 266 -4.18 -0.63 -1.72
N GLY A 267 -5.32 0.05 -1.89
CA GLY A 267 -5.38 1.41 -2.42
C GLY A 267 -5.05 1.50 -3.92
N VAL A 268 -5.27 0.42 -4.66
CA VAL A 268 -5.06 0.38 -6.12
C VAL A 268 -6.24 1.01 -6.83
N SER A 269 -5.93 1.90 -7.76
CA SER A 269 -6.97 2.55 -8.56
C SER A 269 -7.46 1.65 -9.71
N VAL A 270 -8.72 1.23 -9.67
CA VAL A 270 -9.37 0.51 -10.75
C VAL A 270 -10.01 1.50 -11.72
N VAL A 271 -9.49 1.55 -12.95
CA VAL A 271 -9.93 2.47 -14.02
C VAL A 271 -10.55 1.71 -15.19
N GLY A 272 -10.16 0.46 -15.39
CA GLY A 272 -10.59 -0.38 -16.50
C GLY A 272 -12.00 -0.94 -16.34
N PRO A 273 -12.55 -1.56 -17.42
CA PRO A 273 -13.93 -2.06 -17.44
C PRO A 273 -14.20 -3.23 -16.48
N GLY A 274 -13.19 -3.82 -15.87
CA GLY A 274 -13.31 -4.87 -14.86
C GLY A 274 -14.19 -6.06 -15.29
N ASP A 275 -14.84 -6.66 -14.32
CA ASP A 275 -15.95 -7.58 -14.55
C ASP A 275 -17.24 -6.79 -14.70
N ALA A 276 -17.92 -6.91 -15.83
CA ALA A 276 -19.13 -6.19 -16.17
C ALA A 276 -20.27 -6.26 -15.11
N ARG A 277 -20.17 -7.16 -14.15
CA ARG A 277 -21.11 -7.29 -13.03
C ARG A 277 -20.76 -6.46 -11.79
N THR A 278 -19.49 -6.04 -11.65
CA THR A 278 -19.02 -5.22 -10.51
C THR A 278 -18.98 -3.72 -10.87
N LEU A 279 -18.96 -3.39 -12.15
CA LEU A 279 -18.70 -2.05 -12.68
C LEU A 279 -19.89 -1.11 -12.69
N GLY A 280 -21.09 -1.60 -12.46
CA GLY A 280 -22.25 -0.74 -12.42
C GLY A 280 -22.25 0.29 -11.28
N ARG A 281 -21.43 0.08 -10.23
CA ARG A 281 -21.44 0.91 -9.02
C ARG A 281 -20.09 1.51 -8.60
N ILE A 282 -18.99 0.76 -8.70
CA ILE A 282 -17.67 1.27 -8.22
C ILE A 282 -17.04 2.19 -9.26
N SER A 283 -17.26 1.91 -10.54
CA SER A 283 -16.67 2.67 -11.66
C SER A 283 -17.23 4.08 -11.78
N SER A 284 -18.53 4.28 -11.64
CA SER A 284 -19.12 5.62 -11.77
C SER A 284 -18.70 6.54 -10.63
N ALA A 285 -18.87 6.13 -9.39
CA ALA A 285 -18.52 6.97 -8.23
C ALA A 285 -17.01 7.16 -8.06
N GLY A 286 -16.22 6.11 -8.27
CA GLY A 286 -14.76 6.19 -8.17
C GLY A 286 -14.09 6.92 -9.34
N HIS A 287 -14.60 6.74 -10.56
CA HIS A 287 -14.11 7.44 -11.75
C HIS A 287 -14.51 8.91 -11.71
N GLU A 288 -15.75 9.21 -11.34
CA GLU A 288 -16.27 10.56 -11.18
C GLU A 288 -15.51 11.33 -10.09
N ARG A 289 -15.23 10.67 -8.95
CA ARG A 289 -14.42 11.25 -7.87
C ARG A 289 -12.97 11.54 -8.32
N ARG A 290 -12.34 10.68 -9.13
CA ARG A 290 -10.97 10.89 -9.65
C ARG A 290 -10.89 11.93 -10.75
N THR A 291 -11.88 11.95 -11.61
CA THR A 291 -11.98 13.00 -12.65
C THR A 291 -12.14 14.36 -11.97
N ARG A 292 -12.96 14.45 -10.93
CA ARG A 292 -13.10 15.65 -10.10
C ARG A 292 -11.81 15.98 -9.33
N ASP A 293 -11.17 14.99 -8.71
CA ASP A 293 -9.89 15.19 -8.00
C ASP A 293 -8.77 15.66 -8.94
N ALA A 294 -8.69 15.11 -10.13
CA ALA A 294 -7.75 15.54 -11.16
C ALA A 294 -8.08 16.96 -11.67
N LEU A 295 -9.38 17.27 -11.84
CA LEU A 295 -9.83 18.59 -12.26
C LEU A 295 -9.54 19.63 -11.18
N ILE A 296 -9.81 19.33 -9.91
CA ILE A 296 -9.44 20.19 -8.78
C ILE A 296 -7.92 20.43 -8.76
N GLY A 297 -7.11 19.38 -8.99
CA GLY A 297 -5.66 19.50 -9.10
C GLY A 297 -5.21 20.40 -10.24
N GLN A 298 -5.86 20.32 -11.40
CA GLN A 298 -5.59 21.20 -12.55
C GLN A 298 -5.99 22.66 -12.26
N MET A 299 -7.16 22.89 -11.66
CA MET A 299 -7.62 24.23 -11.25
C MET A 299 -6.62 24.87 -10.26
N VAL A 300 -6.16 24.12 -9.27
CA VAL A 300 -5.15 24.61 -8.32
C VAL A 300 -3.83 24.95 -9.03
N ALA A 301 -3.39 24.12 -9.98
CA ALA A 301 -2.19 24.36 -10.76
C ALA A 301 -2.33 25.58 -11.71
N ALA A 302 -3.56 25.84 -12.19
CA ALA A 302 -3.88 27.04 -12.99
C ALA A 302 -4.07 28.31 -12.13
N GLY A 303 -4.10 28.18 -10.80
CA GLY A 303 -4.37 29.32 -9.90
C GLY A 303 -5.86 29.63 -9.68
N GLU A 304 -6.75 28.78 -10.20
CA GLU A 304 -8.22 28.90 -10.08
C GLU A 304 -8.69 28.30 -8.74
N ILE A 305 -8.23 28.87 -7.63
CA ILE A 305 -8.44 28.33 -6.29
C ILE A 305 -9.92 28.44 -5.88
N THR A 306 -10.60 29.54 -6.26
CA THR A 306 -11.98 29.80 -5.91
C THR A 306 -12.93 28.77 -6.55
N GLU A 307 -12.72 28.43 -7.83
CA GLU A 307 -13.48 27.42 -8.55
C GLU A 307 -13.28 26.03 -7.95
N ALA A 308 -12.04 25.72 -7.55
CA ALA A 308 -11.72 24.47 -6.85
C ALA A 308 -12.42 24.36 -5.49
N ILE A 309 -12.53 25.47 -4.75
CA ILE A 309 -13.27 25.57 -3.47
C ILE A 309 -14.76 25.35 -3.71
N ASP A 310 -15.34 25.96 -4.73
CA ASP A 310 -16.77 25.84 -5.04
C ASP A 310 -17.14 24.42 -5.46
N MET A 311 -16.27 23.76 -6.21
CA MET A 311 -16.42 22.33 -6.56
C MET A 311 -16.41 21.43 -5.30
N LEU A 312 -15.45 21.62 -4.38
CA LEU A 312 -15.41 20.88 -3.12
C LEU A 312 -16.60 21.17 -2.20
N ASN A 313 -17.11 22.40 -2.18
CA ASN A 313 -18.32 22.75 -1.47
C ASN A 313 -19.55 22.02 -2.05
N GLY A 314 -19.60 21.82 -3.37
CA GLY A 314 -20.59 20.98 -4.02
C GLY A 314 -20.55 19.54 -3.52
N ASP A 315 -19.35 18.94 -3.49
CA ASP A 315 -19.15 17.58 -2.98
C ASP A 315 -19.49 17.43 -1.49
N LEU A 316 -19.21 18.47 -0.68
CA LEU A 316 -19.55 18.49 0.74
C LEU A 316 -21.06 18.63 1.00
N ARG A 317 -21.83 19.23 0.09
CA ARG A 317 -23.30 19.22 0.19
C ARG A 317 -23.87 17.81 0.02
N GLU A 318 -23.25 16.99 -0.83
CA GLU A 318 -23.64 15.59 -1.02
C GLU A 318 -23.16 14.70 0.14
N LYS A 319 -21.96 14.98 0.69
CA LYS A 319 -21.30 14.19 1.76
C LYS A 319 -20.77 15.08 2.87
N PRO A 320 -21.67 15.66 3.71
CA PRO A 320 -21.28 16.66 4.71
C PRO A 320 -20.38 16.11 5.83
N SER A 321 -20.34 14.79 6.02
CA SER A 321 -19.56 14.14 7.09
C SER A 321 -18.30 13.45 6.61
N ASP A 322 -17.80 13.71 5.38
CA ASP A 322 -16.57 13.11 4.86
C ASP A 322 -15.33 13.90 5.32
N PRO A 323 -14.51 13.38 6.28
CA PRO A 323 -13.34 14.10 6.79
C PRO A 323 -12.29 14.39 5.70
N SER A 324 -12.24 13.56 4.65
CA SER A 324 -11.27 13.72 3.56
C SER A 324 -11.57 14.96 2.70
N LEU A 325 -12.86 15.25 2.47
CA LEU A 325 -13.30 16.44 1.74
C LEU A 325 -13.05 17.70 2.58
N HIS A 326 -13.37 17.66 3.88
CA HIS A 326 -13.09 18.76 4.81
C HIS A 326 -11.59 19.08 4.89
N ARG A 327 -10.73 18.05 4.93
CA ARG A 327 -9.26 18.23 4.93
C ARG A 327 -8.77 18.95 3.67
N ARG A 328 -9.30 18.57 2.50
CA ARG A 328 -8.94 19.19 1.20
C ARG A 328 -9.44 20.62 1.13
N LEU A 329 -10.68 20.85 1.47
CA LEU A 329 -11.27 22.19 1.49
C LEU A 329 -10.47 23.11 2.42
N HIS A 330 -10.13 22.64 3.63
CA HIS A 330 -9.32 23.43 4.55
C HIS A 330 -7.96 23.83 3.98
N LYS A 331 -7.28 22.93 3.26
CA LYS A 331 -6.03 23.24 2.57
C LYS A 331 -6.20 24.31 1.48
N LEU A 332 -7.27 24.22 0.69
CA LEU A 332 -7.53 25.23 -0.35
C LEU A 332 -7.88 26.60 0.25
N LEU A 333 -8.68 26.64 1.31
CA LEU A 333 -8.99 27.88 2.03
C LEU A 333 -7.72 28.54 2.61
N LEU A 334 -6.75 27.72 3.08
CA LEU A 334 -5.45 28.24 3.53
C LEU A 334 -4.64 28.84 2.37
N LEU A 335 -4.74 28.30 1.15
CA LEU A 335 -4.09 28.85 -0.04
C LEU A 335 -4.79 30.12 -0.52
N GLU A 336 -6.11 30.18 -0.44
CA GLU A 336 -6.90 31.40 -0.76
C GLU A 336 -6.61 32.54 0.21
N GLY A 337 -6.31 32.23 1.49
CA GLY A 337 -5.99 33.25 2.51
C GLY A 337 -7.17 34.02 3.08
N ALA A 338 -8.41 33.64 2.74
CA ALA A 338 -9.64 34.29 3.23
C ALA A 338 -9.93 33.93 4.70
N THR A 339 -9.38 34.68 5.66
CA THR A 339 -9.41 34.42 7.10
C THR A 339 -10.80 34.05 7.65
N PRO A 340 -11.90 34.77 7.34
CA PRO A 340 -13.21 34.43 7.89
C PRO A 340 -13.72 33.05 7.45
N ARG A 341 -13.50 32.69 6.19
CA ARG A 341 -13.89 31.36 5.64
C ARG A 341 -13.08 30.21 6.27
N ILE A 342 -11.79 30.48 6.54
CA ILE A 342 -10.90 29.50 7.19
C ILE A 342 -11.39 29.22 8.61
N GLU A 343 -11.76 30.24 9.38
CA GLU A 343 -12.23 30.10 10.76
C GLU A 343 -13.57 29.33 10.82
N ASP A 344 -14.55 29.75 10.02
CA ASP A 344 -15.86 29.07 9.96
C ASP A 344 -15.75 27.61 9.53
N HIS A 345 -14.88 27.31 8.57
CA HIS A 345 -14.65 25.94 8.13
C HIS A 345 -13.89 25.12 9.19
N ALA A 346 -12.88 25.72 9.85
CA ALA A 346 -12.09 25.05 10.88
C ALA A 346 -12.97 24.60 12.05
N GLU A 347 -13.91 25.45 12.51
CA GLU A 347 -14.86 25.12 13.57
C GLU A 347 -15.71 23.88 13.23
N ARG A 348 -16.30 23.85 12.03
CA ARG A 348 -17.11 22.69 11.56
C ARG A 348 -16.27 21.43 11.43
N TYR A 349 -15.02 21.58 10.97
CA TYR A 349 -14.12 20.44 10.78
C TYR A 349 -13.63 19.90 12.12
N ILE A 350 -13.32 20.75 13.11
CA ILE A 350 -12.99 20.35 14.49
C ILE A 350 -14.17 19.58 15.10
N GLU A 351 -15.39 20.11 14.98
CA GLU A 351 -16.60 19.44 15.48
C GLU A 351 -16.80 18.06 14.86
N LEU A 352 -16.63 17.95 13.54
CA LEU A 352 -16.73 16.69 12.82
C LEU A 352 -15.69 15.68 13.32
N LEU A 353 -14.41 16.09 13.46
CA LEU A 353 -13.33 15.22 13.91
C LEU A 353 -13.55 14.72 15.33
N VAL A 354 -14.04 15.57 16.24
CA VAL A 354 -14.35 15.16 17.61
C VAL A 354 -15.54 14.20 17.64
N LYS A 355 -16.61 14.46 16.88
CA LYS A 355 -17.78 13.58 16.80
C LYS A 355 -17.48 12.22 16.18
N SER A 356 -16.47 12.13 15.31
CA SER A 356 -15.99 10.88 14.71
C SER A 356 -14.88 10.17 15.52
N ASP A 357 -14.70 10.53 16.79
CA ASP A 357 -13.67 10.00 17.72
C ASP A 357 -12.22 10.21 17.25
N ASN A 358 -12.00 11.18 16.38
CA ASN A 358 -10.70 11.57 15.82
C ASN A 358 -10.20 12.91 16.40
N ALA A 359 -10.47 13.19 17.68
CA ALA A 359 -10.12 14.44 18.33
C ALA A 359 -8.62 14.79 18.25
N ARG A 360 -7.74 13.78 18.15
CA ARG A 360 -6.30 13.99 17.98
C ARG A 360 -5.95 14.68 16.66
N GLU A 361 -6.67 14.41 15.57
CA GLU A 361 -6.48 15.06 14.27
C GLU A 361 -6.95 16.51 14.26
N ALA A 362 -7.82 16.91 15.20
CA ALA A 362 -8.28 18.28 15.35
C ALA A 362 -7.23 19.21 16.02
N LEU A 363 -6.26 18.66 16.76
CA LEU A 363 -5.30 19.48 17.53
C LEU A 363 -4.51 20.49 16.71
N PRO A 364 -3.99 20.19 15.50
CA PRO A 364 -3.33 21.19 14.67
C PRO A 364 -4.23 22.36 14.27
N LEU A 365 -5.54 22.11 14.07
CA LEU A 365 -6.52 23.14 13.76
C LEU A 365 -6.75 24.04 14.95
N VAL A 366 -6.85 23.46 16.15
CA VAL A 366 -7.01 24.19 17.41
C VAL A 366 -5.74 25.04 17.71
N GLU A 367 -4.54 24.49 17.49
CA GLU A 367 -3.28 25.25 17.61
C GLU A 367 -3.23 26.45 16.66
N ALA A 368 -3.64 26.24 15.41
CA ALA A 368 -3.72 27.30 14.42
C ALA A 368 -4.77 28.36 14.79
N ALA A 369 -5.87 27.97 15.42
CA ALA A 369 -6.88 28.89 15.94
C ALA A 369 -6.34 29.73 17.11
N PHE A 370 -5.64 29.13 18.08
CA PHE A 370 -4.97 29.86 19.15
C PHE A 370 -3.86 30.78 18.65
N ALA A 371 -3.13 30.39 17.62
CA ALA A 371 -2.10 31.23 17.02
C ALA A 371 -2.67 32.52 16.38
N ARG A 372 -3.91 32.45 15.87
CA ARG A 372 -4.61 33.60 15.32
C ARG A 372 -5.29 34.44 16.39
N ARG A 373 -5.85 33.77 17.40
CA ARG A 373 -6.63 34.43 18.46
C ARG A 373 -6.32 33.77 19.80
N ALA A 374 -5.59 34.48 20.66
CA ALA A 374 -5.11 33.94 21.94
C ALA A 374 -6.25 33.58 22.93
N ASP A 375 -7.43 34.15 22.77
CA ASP A 375 -8.66 33.91 23.53
C ASP A 375 -9.63 32.96 22.80
N TYR A 376 -9.12 32.16 21.86
CA TYR A 376 -9.93 31.20 21.12
C TYR A 376 -10.67 30.24 22.03
N GLU A 377 -11.95 30.04 21.75
CA GLU A 377 -12.79 29.03 22.38
C GLU A 377 -13.67 28.37 21.32
N PRO A 378 -13.77 27.03 21.29
CA PRO A 378 -14.64 26.33 20.36
C PRO A 378 -16.09 26.80 20.48
N ARG A 379 -16.82 26.99 19.38
CA ARG A 379 -18.23 27.40 19.40
C ARG A 379 -19.10 26.42 20.16
N ALA A 380 -18.87 25.13 20.00
CA ALA A 380 -19.51 24.08 20.76
C ALA A 380 -18.67 23.78 22.02
N LEU A 381 -19.12 24.26 23.18
CA LEU A 381 -18.37 24.13 24.44
C LEU A 381 -18.16 22.70 24.89
N GLU A 382 -19.00 21.78 24.47
CA GLU A 382 -18.89 20.33 24.69
C GLU A 382 -17.62 19.71 24.04
N LEU A 383 -16.98 20.41 23.08
CA LEU A 383 -15.74 19.98 22.45
C LEU A 383 -14.50 20.24 23.31
N VAL A 384 -14.58 21.13 24.30
CA VAL A 384 -13.43 21.56 25.12
C VAL A 384 -12.80 20.38 25.86
N VAL A 385 -13.64 19.56 26.53
CA VAL A 385 -13.14 18.41 27.31
C VAL A 385 -12.55 17.31 26.43
N PRO A 386 -13.18 16.84 25.33
CA PRO A 386 -12.57 15.88 24.41
C PRO A 386 -11.26 16.38 23.80
N LEU A 387 -11.19 17.64 23.38
CA LEU A 387 -9.98 18.24 22.81
C LEU A 387 -8.85 18.35 23.84
N ALA A 388 -9.15 18.77 25.07
CA ALA A 388 -8.18 18.86 26.15
C ALA A 388 -7.63 17.47 26.55
N ARG A 389 -8.48 16.45 26.58
CA ARG A 389 -8.05 15.06 26.79
C ARG A 389 -7.16 14.57 25.66
N ALA A 390 -7.54 14.83 24.40
CA ALA A 390 -6.74 14.49 23.25
C ALA A 390 -5.38 15.21 23.25
N ALA A 391 -5.35 16.48 23.68
CA ALA A 391 -4.11 17.24 23.80
C ALA A 391 -3.17 16.66 24.87
N LEU A 392 -3.69 16.26 26.03
CA LEU A 392 -2.93 15.54 27.07
C LEU A 392 -2.38 14.22 26.53
N ALA A 393 -3.23 13.40 25.92
CA ALA A 393 -2.82 12.12 25.35
C ALA A 393 -1.78 12.28 24.21
N ALA A 394 -1.72 13.43 23.57
CA ALA A 394 -0.74 13.79 22.56
C ALA A 394 0.52 14.48 23.12
N SER A 395 0.69 14.50 24.46
CA SER A 395 1.80 15.18 25.17
C SER A 395 1.89 16.68 24.86
N LYS A 396 0.74 17.35 24.71
CA LYS A 396 0.62 18.81 24.48
C LYS A 396 -0.04 19.52 25.69
N PRO A 397 0.58 19.52 26.89
CA PRO A 397 -0.03 20.03 28.10
C PRO A 397 -0.34 21.54 28.02
N LYS A 398 0.46 22.31 27.30
CA LYS A 398 0.21 23.76 27.10
C LYS A 398 -1.10 24.02 26.35
N LEU A 399 -1.38 23.24 25.31
CA LEU A 399 -2.62 23.35 24.54
C LEU A 399 -3.83 22.96 25.38
N ALA A 400 -3.73 21.85 26.13
CA ALA A 400 -4.78 21.43 27.05
C ALA A 400 -5.06 22.51 28.13
N ALA A 401 -4.01 23.11 28.70
CA ALA A 401 -4.18 24.19 29.65
C ALA A 401 -4.84 25.44 29.04
N GLN A 402 -4.50 25.79 27.82
CA GLN A 402 -5.14 26.92 27.10
C GLN A 402 -6.65 26.67 26.90
N LEU A 403 -7.03 25.47 26.47
CA LEU A 403 -8.44 25.07 26.25
C LEU A 403 -9.30 25.18 27.51
N ILE A 404 -8.79 24.76 28.66
CA ILE A 404 -9.54 24.75 29.92
C ILE A 404 -9.43 26.03 30.75
N LYS A 405 -8.49 26.93 30.39
CA LYS A 405 -8.20 28.13 31.17
C LYS A 405 -9.42 29.02 31.35
N GLY A 406 -9.88 29.15 32.62
CA GLY A 406 -10.98 30.03 32.98
C GLY A 406 -12.35 29.59 32.45
N PHE A 407 -12.49 28.36 31.98
CA PHE A 407 -13.76 27.81 31.52
C PHE A 407 -14.86 27.86 32.61
N ASP A 408 -14.51 27.48 33.82
CA ASP A 408 -15.39 27.51 35.00
C ASP A 408 -15.93 28.91 35.35
N LYS A 409 -15.11 29.94 35.08
CA LYS A 409 -15.50 31.34 35.35
C LYS A 409 -16.45 31.89 34.28
N ARG A 410 -16.18 31.52 32.98
CA ARG A 410 -16.99 31.95 31.85
C ARG A 410 -18.32 31.21 31.76
N HIS A 411 -18.30 29.92 32.06
CA HIS A 411 -19.46 29.02 31.85
C HIS A 411 -19.93 28.33 33.15
N LYS A 412 -20.28 29.10 34.17
CA LYS A 412 -20.53 28.65 35.55
C LYS A 412 -21.55 27.50 35.71
N MET A 413 -22.44 27.30 34.75
CA MET A 413 -23.47 26.25 34.78
C MET A 413 -23.25 25.10 33.82
N HIS A 414 -22.06 25.05 33.17
CA HIS A 414 -21.80 24.01 32.19
C HIS A 414 -21.60 22.64 32.86
N PRO A 415 -22.21 21.55 32.33
CA PRO A 415 -22.12 20.23 32.95
C PRO A 415 -20.70 19.65 32.96
N ASP A 416 -19.82 20.10 32.07
CA ASP A 416 -18.43 19.59 31.96
C ASP A 416 -17.44 20.24 32.95
N ILE A 417 -17.84 21.19 33.76
CA ILE A 417 -16.97 21.83 34.77
C ILE A 417 -16.22 20.80 35.62
N PRO A 418 -16.85 19.71 36.14
CA PRO A 418 -16.13 18.71 36.91
C PRO A 418 -15.00 18.02 36.12
N HIS A 419 -15.24 17.77 34.83
CA HIS A 419 -14.19 17.25 33.96
C HIS A 419 -13.04 18.24 33.76
N VAL A 420 -13.34 19.54 33.66
CA VAL A 420 -12.31 20.58 33.55
C VAL A 420 -11.45 20.65 34.81
N TYR A 421 -12.02 20.54 36.02
CA TYR A 421 -11.24 20.45 37.26
C TYR A 421 -10.36 19.20 37.31
N LEU A 422 -10.87 18.04 36.90
CA LEU A 422 -10.09 16.80 36.82
C LEU A 422 -8.90 16.95 35.87
N LEU A 423 -9.12 17.50 34.67
CA LEU A 423 -8.05 17.77 33.70
C LEU A 423 -7.05 18.80 34.21
N GLY A 424 -7.52 19.82 34.93
CA GLY A 424 -6.66 20.82 35.58
C GLY A 424 -5.71 20.18 36.62
N ALA A 425 -6.23 19.28 37.45
CA ALA A 425 -5.42 18.53 38.40
C ALA A 425 -4.38 17.61 37.71
N GLN A 426 -4.77 16.93 36.63
CA GLN A 426 -3.86 16.11 35.83
C GLN A 426 -2.75 16.96 35.21
N LEU A 427 -3.07 18.11 34.63
CA LEU A 427 -2.10 19.05 34.07
C LEU A 427 -1.12 19.59 35.10
N MET A 428 -1.60 19.89 36.33
CA MET A 428 -0.71 20.32 37.43
C MET A 428 0.31 19.23 37.78
N LEU A 429 -0.11 17.96 37.81
CA LEU A 429 0.76 16.84 38.07
C LEU A 429 1.80 16.62 36.97
N GLU A 430 1.40 16.70 35.71
CA GLU A 430 2.32 16.59 34.57
C GLU A 430 3.29 17.77 34.47
N GLY A 431 2.82 18.96 34.84
CA GLY A 431 3.63 20.17 34.90
C GLY A 431 4.60 20.27 36.07
N GLY A 432 4.65 19.25 36.94
CA GLY A 432 5.54 19.24 38.11
C GLY A 432 5.10 20.17 39.26
N ALA A 433 3.86 20.61 39.28
CA ALA A 433 3.31 21.41 40.37
C ALA A 433 3.29 20.60 41.69
N PRO A 434 3.30 21.26 42.87
CA PRO A 434 3.21 20.58 44.18
C PRO A 434 1.97 19.69 44.22
N ARG A 435 2.14 18.43 44.59
CA ARG A 435 1.03 17.46 44.70
C ARG A 435 -0.14 17.94 45.53
N ALA A 436 0.17 18.73 46.59
CA ALA A 436 -0.84 19.32 47.46
C ALA A 436 -1.85 20.21 46.71
N GLN A 437 -1.42 20.97 45.69
CA GLN A 437 -2.31 21.81 44.92
C GLN A 437 -3.24 20.96 44.01
N ALA A 438 -2.72 19.92 43.39
CA ALA A 438 -3.54 19.00 42.59
C ALA A 438 -4.55 18.27 43.47
N THR A 439 -4.14 17.80 44.68
CA THR A 439 -5.04 17.17 45.65
C THR A 439 -6.12 18.13 46.13
N GLN A 440 -5.79 19.36 46.44
CA GLN A 440 -6.78 20.40 46.83
C GLN A 440 -7.84 20.63 45.72
N MET A 441 -7.47 20.64 44.46
CA MET A 441 -8.38 20.77 43.35
C MET A 441 -9.29 19.55 43.20
N LEU A 442 -8.73 18.34 43.41
CA LEU A 442 -9.53 17.11 43.39
C LEU A 442 -10.50 17.02 44.58
N ASP A 443 -10.08 17.42 45.76
CA ASP A 443 -10.94 17.47 46.95
C ASP A 443 -12.11 18.46 46.79
N PHE A 444 -11.83 19.62 46.20
CA PHE A 444 -12.88 20.58 45.80
C PHE A 444 -13.89 19.96 44.82
N LEU A 445 -13.40 19.24 43.80
CA LEU A 445 -14.26 18.55 42.85
C LEU A 445 -15.15 17.52 43.56
N LEU A 446 -14.58 16.71 44.45
CA LEU A 446 -15.27 15.66 45.18
C LEU A 446 -16.33 16.24 46.13
N ALA A 447 -16.02 17.36 46.78
CA ALA A 447 -16.96 18.05 47.73
C ALA A 447 -18.13 18.68 46.96
N LYS A 448 -17.86 19.30 45.79
CA LYS A 448 -18.87 20.06 45.06
C LYS A 448 -19.71 19.22 44.10
N TYR A 449 -19.15 18.16 43.55
CA TYR A 449 -19.78 17.33 42.51
C TYR A 449 -19.66 15.81 42.79
N PRO A 450 -20.13 15.34 43.97
CA PRO A 450 -19.88 13.95 44.43
C PRO A 450 -20.55 12.88 43.56
N GLN A 451 -21.64 13.23 42.87
CA GLN A 451 -22.44 12.32 42.04
C GLN A 451 -22.02 12.34 40.56
N HIS A 452 -21.09 13.20 40.17
CA HIS A 452 -20.68 13.33 38.77
C HIS A 452 -19.67 12.21 38.37
N PRO A 453 -19.72 11.68 37.14
CA PRO A 453 -18.79 10.63 36.68
C PRO A 453 -17.29 10.97 36.89
N ALA A 454 -16.92 12.25 36.73
CA ALA A 454 -15.57 12.72 37.00
C ALA A 454 -15.09 12.51 38.45
N ALA A 455 -16.01 12.42 39.42
CA ALA A 455 -15.69 12.17 40.83
C ALA A 455 -15.10 10.75 41.04
N ILE A 456 -15.52 9.77 40.25
CA ILE A 456 -14.98 8.40 40.30
C ILE A 456 -13.51 8.41 39.90
N GLU A 457 -13.18 9.11 38.82
CA GLU A 457 -11.79 9.24 38.31
C GLU A 457 -10.95 10.06 39.31
N ALA A 458 -11.51 11.13 39.87
CA ALA A 458 -10.86 11.96 40.87
C ALA A 458 -10.48 11.15 42.11
N LYS A 459 -11.40 10.33 42.66
CA LYS A 459 -11.12 9.44 43.82
C LYS A 459 -9.96 8.51 43.51
N ARG A 460 -9.95 7.84 42.38
CA ARG A 460 -8.87 6.95 41.95
C ARG A 460 -7.52 7.69 41.83
N LEU A 461 -7.54 8.92 41.39
CA LEU A 461 -6.35 9.73 41.24
C LEU A 461 -5.79 10.14 42.65
N VAL A 462 -6.67 10.57 43.56
CA VAL A 462 -6.28 10.88 44.98
C VAL A 462 -5.69 9.66 45.67
N GLU A 463 -6.32 8.48 45.56
CA GLU A 463 -5.79 7.23 46.14
C GLU A 463 -4.41 6.88 45.55
N ARG A 464 -4.22 7.07 44.25
CA ARG A 464 -2.92 6.84 43.59
C ARG A 464 -1.86 7.80 44.15
N LEU A 465 -2.18 9.07 44.30
CA LEU A 465 -1.28 10.08 44.85
C LEU A 465 -0.91 9.79 46.33
N ALA A 466 -1.89 9.34 47.13
CA ALA A 466 -1.66 8.95 48.52
C ALA A 466 -0.69 7.75 48.62
N ARG A 467 -0.86 6.70 47.81
CA ARG A 467 0.05 5.55 47.73
C ARG A 467 1.47 5.96 47.32
N LEU A 468 1.63 6.85 46.37
CA LEU A 468 2.93 7.37 45.94
C LEU A 468 3.57 8.28 46.98
N GLY A 469 2.78 8.96 47.82
CA GLY A 469 3.26 9.73 48.97
C GLY A 469 3.77 8.85 50.10
N ALA A 470 3.02 7.79 50.41
CA ALA A 470 3.44 6.82 51.45
C ALA A 470 4.71 6.04 51.08
N ALA A 471 4.90 5.77 49.75
CA ALA A 471 6.12 5.10 49.27
C ALA A 471 7.37 6.02 49.23
N ALA A 472 7.18 7.34 49.29
CA ALA A 472 8.27 8.33 49.24
C ALA A 472 8.78 8.80 50.60
N THR A 473 8.18 8.32 51.70
CA THR A 473 8.71 8.49 53.08
C THR A 473 9.49 7.23 53.45
N PRO A 474 10.86 7.18 53.29
CA PRO A 474 11.66 6.12 53.88
C PRO A 474 11.59 6.33 55.39
N GLY A 475 11.27 5.25 56.11
CA GLY A 475 11.14 5.24 57.55
C GLY A 475 12.35 5.85 58.25
N THR A 476 12.19 6.98 58.88
CA THR A 476 12.96 7.37 60.05
C THR A 476 12.32 6.65 61.24
N ALA A 477 12.70 5.39 61.42
CA ALA A 477 12.43 4.68 62.63
C ALA A 477 13.72 4.00 63.08
N ASN A 478 14.21 4.49 64.21
CA ASN A 478 15.01 3.82 65.21
C ASN A 478 16.54 3.68 65.00
N GLY A 479 17.27 4.46 65.73
CA GLY A 479 18.49 4.19 66.42
C GLY A 479 18.54 5.03 67.65
#